data_f72347f2db28988d905af23e1791382a
#
_entry.id   f72347f2db28988d905af23e1791382a
#
_cell.length_a   1.000
_cell.length_b   1.000
_cell.length_c   1.000
_cell.angle_alpha   90.00
_cell.angle_beta   90.00
_cell.angle_gamma   90.00
#
_symmetry.space_group_name_H-M   'P 1'
#
loop_
_entity.id
_entity.type
_entity.pdbx_description
1 polymer ?
#
loop_
_entity_poly.entity_id
_entity_poly.type
_entity_poly.pdbx_seq_one_letter_code
_entity_poly.pdbx_strand_id
1 'polypeptide(L)'
;AGLVAVCAGSDLMHPVGALITGGVAGAIFVYLFEWAQAKIERLDDVLGVWPLHGVCGVWGAIACGIFGQEALGGLGGVSLMSQIIGSVAGVIVAFAGGLIVYGAIKTISGLRLTEEEEFNGADLSIHRIGANAVE
;
A
#
# COMPACT_ATOMS: atom_id res chain seq x y z
N ALA A 1 1.35 -6.66 5.09
CA ALA A 1 -0.06 -6.22 5.16
C ALA A 1 -0.51 -6.00 6.60
N GLY A 2 -0.33 -7.00 7.49
CA GLY A 2 -0.73 -6.86 8.89
C GLY A 2 -0.10 -5.67 9.61
N LEU A 3 1.21 -5.46 9.44
CA LEU A 3 1.91 -4.31 10.02
C LEU A 3 1.38 -2.98 9.47
N VAL A 4 1.15 -2.90 8.16
CA VAL A 4 0.58 -1.70 7.53
C VAL A 4 -0.79 -1.36 8.13
N ALA A 5 -1.67 -2.35 8.29
CA ALA A 5 -2.99 -2.11 8.86
C ALA A 5 -2.95 -1.72 10.33
N VAL A 6 -2.08 -2.34 11.13
CA VAL A 6 -1.98 -2.04 12.57
C VAL A 6 -1.32 -0.68 12.83
N CYS A 7 -0.52 -0.15 11.89
CA CYS A 7 0.17 1.14 12.08
C CYS A 7 -0.77 2.30 12.49
N ALA A 8 -2.00 2.34 11.95
CA ALA A 8 -2.94 3.43 12.23
C ALA A 8 -3.41 3.51 13.68
N GLY A 9 -3.25 2.46 14.47
CA GLY A 9 -3.72 2.40 15.84
C GLY A 9 -2.89 1.50 16.74
N SER A 10 -1.60 1.39 16.45
CA SER A 10 -0.68 0.53 17.21
C SER A 10 -0.56 0.90 18.70
N ASP A 11 -0.80 2.16 19.02
CA ASP A 11 -0.79 2.74 20.36
C ASP A 11 -2.18 2.77 21.01
N LEU A 12 -3.25 2.48 20.28
CA LEU A 12 -4.63 2.67 20.71
C LEU A 12 -5.41 1.36 20.83
N MET A 13 -5.14 0.39 19.95
CA MET A 13 -5.90 -0.86 19.91
C MET A 13 -5.44 -1.84 20.98
N HIS A 14 -6.42 -2.53 21.60
CA HIS A 14 -6.11 -3.72 22.39
C HIS A 14 -5.39 -4.79 21.54
N PRO A 15 -4.44 -5.57 22.10
CA PRO A 15 -3.68 -6.57 21.33
C PRO A 15 -4.54 -7.55 20.52
N VAL A 16 -5.71 -7.95 21.04
CA VAL A 16 -6.67 -8.82 20.32
C VAL A 16 -7.23 -8.09 19.09
N GLY A 17 -7.57 -6.79 19.22
CA GLY A 17 -8.01 -5.96 18.09
C GLY A 17 -6.93 -5.83 17.03
N ALA A 18 -5.67 -5.65 17.44
CA ALA A 18 -4.53 -5.59 16.53
C ALA A 18 -4.32 -6.93 15.79
N LEU A 19 -4.45 -8.07 16.49
CA LEU A 19 -4.37 -9.40 15.89
C LEU A 19 -5.45 -9.62 14.82
N ILE A 20 -6.70 -9.25 15.11
CA ILE A 20 -7.81 -9.34 14.17
C ILE A 20 -7.54 -8.42 12.96
N THR A 21 -7.15 -7.17 13.21
CA THR A 21 -6.82 -6.19 12.16
C THR A 21 -5.75 -6.71 11.24
N GLY A 22 -4.66 -7.26 11.78
CA GLY A 22 -3.56 -7.81 11.02
C GLY A 22 -3.94 -9.07 10.24
N GLY A 23 -4.72 -9.97 10.84
CA GLY A 23 -5.21 -11.19 10.18
C GLY A 23 -6.12 -10.90 8.98
N VAL A 24 -7.07 -9.98 9.16
CA VAL A 24 -7.96 -9.52 8.07
C VAL A 24 -7.16 -8.85 6.96
N ALA A 25 -6.18 -8.01 7.31
CA ALA A 25 -5.32 -7.35 6.32
C ALA A 25 -4.51 -8.38 5.50
N GLY A 26 -4.01 -9.43 6.15
CA GLY A 26 -3.32 -10.52 5.45
C GLY A 26 -4.21 -11.19 4.41
N ALA A 27 -5.45 -11.52 4.77
CA ALA A 27 -6.43 -12.11 3.85
C ALA A 27 -6.80 -11.16 2.69
N ILE A 28 -7.04 -9.88 3.00
CA ILE A 28 -7.33 -8.84 1.99
C ILE A 28 -6.17 -8.73 1.01
N PHE A 29 -4.94 -8.68 1.51
CA PHE A 29 -3.75 -8.52 0.68
C PHE A 29 -3.60 -9.68 -0.32
N VAL A 30 -3.62 -10.92 0.15
CA VAL A 30 -3.44 -12.11 -0.71
C VAL A 30 -4.52 -12.14 -1.79
N TYR A 31 -5.78 -11.99 -1.38
CA TYR A 31 -6.89 -12.02 -2.34
C TYR A 31 -6.81 -10.92 -3.39
N LEU A 32 -6.56 -9.68 -2.97
CA LEU A 32 -6.53 -8.54 -3.90
C LEU A 32 -5.28 -8.52 -4.76
N PHE A 33 -4.15 -9.00 -4.25
CA PHE A 33 -2.93 -9.13 -5.03
C PHE A 33 -3.13 -10.10 -6.21
N GLU A 34 -3.61 -11.31 -5.91
CA GLU A 34 -3.89 -12.31 -6.95
C GLU A 34 -4.97 -11.83 -7.93
N TRP A 35 -6.05 -11.23 -7.40
CA TRP A 35 -7.12 -10.71 -8.23
C TRP A 35 -6.64 -9.60 -9.17
N ALA A 36 -5.85 -8.66 -8.68
CA ALA A 36 -5.34 -7.55 -9.48
C ALA A 36 -4.42 -8.04 -10.60
N GLN A 37 -3.49 -8.93 -10.29
CA GLN A 37 -2.60 -9.53 -11.29
C GLN A 37 -3.36 -10.30 -12.36
N ALA A 38 -4.45 -10.98 -12.00
CA ALA A 38 -5.24 -11.77 -12.94
C ALA A 38 -6.22 -10.96 -13.80
N LYS A 39 -6.66 -9.78 -13.33
CA LYS A 39 -7.78 -9.05 -13.94
C LYS A 39 -7.42 -7.69 -14.50
N ILE A 40 -6.35 -7.06 -14.04
CA ILE A 40 -5.99 -5.71 -14.44
C ILE A 40 -4.69 -5.75 -15.25
N GLU A 41 -4.81 -6.03 -16.54
CA GLU A 41 -3.66 -6.18 -17.48
C GLU A 41 -2.70 -4.97 -17.50
N ARG A 42 -3.19 -3.77 -17.16
CA ARG A 42 -2.41 -2.53 -17.18
C ARG A 42 -1.80 -2.17 -15.82
N LEU A 43 -2.10 -2.93 -14.79
CA LEU A 43 -1.57 -2.70 -13.45
C LEU A 43 -0.25 -3.47 -13.29
N ASP A 44 0.83 -2.74 -13.36
CA ASP A 44 2.18 -3.25 -13.12
C ASP A 44 2.55 -3.03 -11.65
N ASP A 45 1.93 -3.80 -10.77
CA ASP A 45 2.15 -3.73 -9.31
C ASP A 45 2.83 -5.00 -8.81
N VAL A 46 4.12 -5.14 -9.14
CA VAL A 46 4.93 -6.32 -8.84
C VAL A 46 4.99 -6.65 -7.35
N LEU A 47 4.97 -5.63 -6.50
CA LEU A 47 5.06 -5.77 -5.03
C LEU A 47 3.69 -5.81 -4.34
N GLY A 48 2.62 -5.55 -5.07
CA GLY A 48 1.29 -5.43 -4.48
C GLY A 48 1.12 -4.17 -3.64
N VAL A 49 1.74 -3.06 -4.03
CA VAL A 49 1.71 -1.78 -3.28
C VAL A 49 0.27 -1.28 -3.14
N TRP A 50 -0.53 -1.43 -4.20
CA TRP A 50 -1.94 -1.04 -4.15
C TRP A 50 -2.74 -1.80 -3.08
N PRO A 51 -2.79 -3.15 -3.04
CA PRO A 51 -3.49 -3.84 -1.97
C PRO A 51 -2.80 -3.69 -0.61
N LEU A 52 -1.45 -3.61 -0.58
CA LEU A 52 -0.68 -3.55 0.65
C LEU A 52 -0.86 -2.22 1.40
N HIS A 53 -0.56 -1.11 0.75
CA HIS A 53 -0.61 0.22 1.37
C HIS A 53 -1.96 0.89 1.14
N GLY A 54 -2.51 0.82 -0.06
CA GLY A 54 -3.79 1.45 -0.38
C GLY A 54 -4.94 0.81 0.40
N VAL A 55 -5.23 -0.46 0.16
CA VAL A 55 -6.42 -1.10 0.75
C VAL A 55 -6.21 -1.47 2.22
N CYS A 56 -5.08 -2.13 2.56
CA CYS A 56 -4.81 -2.50 3.95
C CYS A 56 -4.56 -1.28 4.84
N GLY A 57 -4.04 -0.16 4.31
CA GLY A 57 -3.92 1.09 5.05
C GLY A 57 -5.29 1.70 5.40
N VAL A 58 -6.20 1.76 4.44
CA VAL A 58 -7.59 2.20 4.67
C VAL A 58 -8.32 1.28 5.66
N TRP A 59 -8.17 -0.03 5.48
CA TRP A 59 -8.69 -1.02 6.45
C TRP A 59 -8.15 -0.75 7.85
N GLY A 60 -6.84 -0.50 8.00
CA GLY A 60 -6.21 -0.21 9.28
C GLY A 60 -6.77 1.01 9.97
N ALA A 61 -7.00 2.10 9.24
CA ALA A 61 -7.61 3.30 9.77
C ALA A 61 -9.05 3.04 10.24
N ILE A 62 -9.86 2.32 9.47
CA ILE A 62 -11.21 1.91 9.87
C ILE A 62 -11.15 1.02 11.13
N ALA A 63 -10.26 0.04 11.15
CA ALA A 63 -10.06 -0.85 12.29
C ALA A 63 -9.64 -0.09 13.55
N CYS A 64 -8.80 0.94 13.43
CA CYS A 64 -8.46 1.85 14.52
C CYS A 64 -9.71 2.55 15.08
N GLY A 65 -10.60 3.04 14.22
CA GLY A 65 -11.87 3.65 14.62
C GLY A 65 -12.82 2.68 15.33
N ILE A 66 -12.66 1.37 15.12
CA ILE A 66 -13.45 0.32 15.77
C ILE A 66 -12.75 -0.15 17.05
N PHE A 67 -11.57 -0.73 16.92
CA PHE A 67 -10.85 -1.43 18.00
C PHE A 67 -10.06 -0.48 18.92
N GLY A 68 -9.90 0.80 18.56
CA GLY A 68 -9.31 1.80 19.42
C GLY A 68 -10.29 2.35 20.47
N GLN A 69 -11.58 2.00 20.41
CA GLN A 69 -12.58 2.47 21.38
C GLN A 69 -12.44 1.76 22.72
N GLU A 70 -12.68 2.48 23.83
CA GLU A 70 -12.63 1.94 25.20
C GLU A 70 -13.57 0.74 25.38
N ALA A 71 -14.75 0.77 24.75
CA ALA A 71 -15.73 -0.32 24.80
C ALA A 71 -15.18 -1.66 24.28
N LEU A 72 -14.15 -1.63 23.46
CA LEU A 72 -13.47 -2.81 22.93
C LEU A 72 -12.05 -3.02 23.52
N GLY A 73 -11.76 -2.35 24.63
CA GLY A 73 -10.50 -2.46 25.34
C GLY A 73 -9.38 -1.59 24.79
N GLY A 74 -9.67 -0.71 23.84
CA GLY A 74 -8.74 0.31 23.33
C GLY A 74 -8.58 1.48 24.31
N LEU A 75 -7.64 2.38 24.01
CA LEU A 75 -7.38 3.54 24.86
C LEU A 75 -8.38 4.71 24.67
N GLY A 76 -9.27 4.61 23.71
CA GLY A 76 -10.23 5.67 23.39
C GLY A 76 -9.64 6.84 22.62
N GLY A 77 -10.37 7.96 22.60
CA GLY A 77 -9.96 9.17 21.87
C GLY A 77 -10.07 9.08 20.34
N VAL A 78 -10.63 7.99 19.81
CA VAL A 78 -10.83 7.78 18.37
C VAL A 78 -12.31 7.74 18.00
N SER A 79 -12.61 8.17 16.78
CA SER A 79 -13.94 8.12 16.21
C SER A 79 -13.90 7.41 14.85
N LEU A 80 -14.79 6.46 14.64
CA LEU A 80 -14.93 5.77 13.35
C LEU A 80 -15.16 6.77 12.21
N MET A 81 -16.00 7.77 12.44
CA MET A 81 -16.29 8.80 11.42
C MET A 81 -15.03 9.61 11.07
N SER A 82 -14.24 10.01 12.07
CA SER A 82 -12.98 10.73 11.82
C SER A 82 -11.98 9.88 11.04
N GLN A 83 -11.91 8.57 11.31
CA GLN A 83 -11.04 7.64 10.59
C GLN A 83 -11.50 7.48 9.13
N ILE A 84 -12.79 7.40 8.89
CA ILE A 84 -13.35 7.34 7.52
C ILE A 84 -13.02 8.63 6.75
N ILE A 85 -13.30 9.79 7.35
CA ILE A 85 -13.02 11.09 6.72
C ILE A 85 -11.52 11.23 6.43
N GLY A 86 -10.68 10.93 7.40
CA GLY A 86 -9.22 10.97 7.25
C GLY A 86 -8.71 10.04 6.16
N SER A 87 -9.25 8.82 6.07
CA SER A 87 -8.91 7.85 5.03
C SER A 87 -9.30 8.34 3.64
N VAL A 88 -10.51 8.86 3.48
CA VAL A 88 -10.97 9.42 2.20
C VAL A 88 -10.10 10.61 1.79
N ALA A 89 -9.83 11.53 2.71
CA ALA A 89 -8.95 12.67 2.45
C ALA A 89 -7.53 12.21 2.07
N GLY A 90 -6.97 11.23 2.79
CA GLY A 90 -5.66 10.65 2.50
C GLY A 90 -5.59 10.03 1.11
N VAL A 91 -6.60 9.25 0.72
CA VAL A 91 -6.69 8.65 -0.62
C VAL A 91 -6.76 9.72 -1.71
N ILE A 92 -7.58 10.76 -1.52
CA ILE A 92 -7.70 11.85 -2.51
C ILE A 92 -6.36 12.58 -2.66
N VAL A 93 -5.71 12.95 -1.56
CA VAL A 93 -4.41 13.65 -1.59
C VAL A 93 -3.33 12.79 -2.22
N ALA A 94 -3.26 11.50 -1.85
CA ALA A 94 -2.28 10.57 -2.42
C ALA A 94 -2.48 10.38 -3.93
N PHE A 95 -3.72 10.21 -4.36
CA PHE A 95 -4.06 10.03 -5.77
C PHE A 95 -3.77 11.30 -6.59
N ALA A 96 -4.23 12.45 -6.12
CA ALA A 96 -4.00 13.73 -6.80
C ALA A 96 -2.49 14.07 -6.84
N GLY A 97 -1.80 13.93 -5.70
CA GLY A 97 -0.35 14.15 -5.61
C GLY A 97 0.44 13.21 -6.51
N GLY A 98 0.06 11.93 -6.51
CA GLY A 98 0.65 10.93 -7.41
C GLY A 98 0.49 11.29 -8.88
N LEU A 99 -0.72 11.66 -9.31
CA LEU A 99 -0.98 12.08 -10.70
C LEU A 99 -0.12 13.30 -11.09
N ILE A 100 -0.02 14.30 -10.20
CA ILE A 100 0.76 15.51 -10.48
C ILE A 100 2.26 15.19 -10.58
N VAL A 101 2.80 14.52 -9.56
CA VAL A 101 4.24 14.26 -9.47
C VAL A 101 4.69 13.31 -10.57
N TYR A 102 4.04 12.15 -10.68
CA TYR A 102 4.40 11.16 -11.71
C TYR A 102 4.06 11.65 -13.13
N GLY A 103 3.00 12.45 -13.28
CA GLY A 103 2.70 13.12 -14.55
C GLY A 103 3.81 14.05 -14.97
N ALA A 104 4.33 14.88 -14.07
CA ALA A 104 5.46 15.77 -14.34
C ALA A 104 6.74 14.98 -14.68
N ILE A 105 7.08 13.96 -13.90
CA ILE A 105 8.24 13.10 -14.17
C ILE A 105 8.12 12.42 -15.53
N LYS A 106 6.94 11.90 -15.86
CA LYS A 106 6.68 11.27 -17.16
C LYS A 106 6.96 12.20 -18.34
N THR A 107 6.62 13.47 -18.21
CA THR A 107 6.83 14.45 -19.28
C THR A 107 8.28 14.92 -19.39
N ILE A 108 9.04 14.91 -18.29
CA ILE A 108 10.42 15.41 -18.26
C ILE A 108 11.43 14.32 -18.60
N SER A 109 11.32 13.15 -17.97
CA SER A 109 12.34 12.08 -18.05
C SER A 109 11.80 10.71 -18.46
N GLY A 110 10.47 10.57 -18.60
CA GLY A 110 9.84 9.27 -18.77
C GLY A 110 9.69 8.52 -17.43
N LEU A 111 8.84 7.50 -17.41
CA LEU A 111 8.60 6.66 -16.22
C LEU A 111 8.91 5.19 -16.45
N ARG A 112 8.98 4.77 -17.71
CA ARG A 112 9.21 3.37 -18.06
C ARG A 112 10.44 3.22 -18.92
N LEU A 113 11.08 2.09 -18.79
CA LEU A 113 12.10 1.61 -19.69
C LEU A 113 11.47 1.35 -21.07
N THR A 114 12.29 1.36 -22.11
CA THR A 114 11.89 0.84 -23.43
C THR A 114 11.73 -0.68 -23.35
N GLU A 115 11.01 -1.26 -24.31
CA GLU A 115 10.84 -2.72 -24.38
C GLU A 115 12.19 -3.45 -24.46
N GLU A 116 13.18 -2.89 -25.17
CA GLU A 116 14.52 -3.43 -25.26
C GLU A 116 15.27 -3.39 -23.93
N GLU A 117 15.15 -2.27 -23.20
CA GLU A 117 15.76 -2.12 -21.86
C GLU A 117 15.11 -3.04 -20.83
N GLU A 118 13.78 -3.22 -20.90
CA GLU A 118 13.06 -4.17 -20.03
C GLU A 118 13.50 -5.62 -20.35
N PHE A 119 13.65 -5.97 -21.62
CA PHE A 119 14.10 -7.29 -22.03
C PHE A 119 15.52 -7.59 -21.57
N ASN A 120 16.44 -6.62 -21.68
CA ASN A 120 17.84 -6.76 -21.25
C ASN A 120 18.01 -6.68 -19.72
N GLY A 121 16.99 -6.23 -19.00
CA GLY A 121 17.00 -6.04 -17.56
C GLY A 121 17.47 -4.64 -17.13
N ALA A 122 16.80 -4.11 -16.11
CA ALA A 122 17.08 -2.76 -15.58
C ALA A 122 18.50 -2.63 -15.01
N ASP A 123 19.06 -3.68 -14.46
CA ASP A 123 20.42 -3.67 -13.90
C ASP A 123 21.46 -3.40 -14.95
N LEU A 124 21.33 -3.96 -16.17
CA LEU A 124 22.23 -3.69 -17.29
C LEU A 124 21.95 -2.34 -17.92
N SER A 125 20.69 -2.00 -18.14
CA SER A 125 20.28 -0.80 -18.89
C SER A 125 20.53 0.49 -18.11
N ILE A 126 20.23 0.50 -16.80
CA ILE A 126 20.33 1.68 -15.94
C ILE A 126 21.65 1.69 -15.17
N HIS A 127 21.97 0.59 -14.48
CA HIS A 127 23.10 0.56 -13.53
C HIS A 127 24.39 0.03 -14.15
N ARG A 128 24.31 -0.61 -15.32
CA ARG A 128 25.45 -1.24 -16.01
C ARG A 128 26.14 -2.29 -15.12
N ILE A 129 25.37 -2.98 -14.29
CA ILE A 129 25.84 -4.00 -13.37
C ILE A 129 25.41 -5.37 -13.93
N GLY A 130 26.35 -6.25 -14.18
CA GLY A 130 26.10 -7.65 -14.52
C GLY A 130 26.11 -8.53 -13.27
N ALA A 131 25.22 -9.53 -13.21
CA ALA A 131 25.23 -10.51 -12.12
C ALA A 131 26.36 -11.53 -12.21
N ASN A 132 27.02 -11.61 -13.38
CA ASN A 132 28.14 -12.52 -13.58
C ASN A 132 29.46 -11.86 -13.15
N ALA A 133 30.25 -12.60 -12.39
CA ALA A 133 31.64 -12.19 -12.16
C ALA A 133 32.33 -12.00 -13.52
N VAL A 134 32.95 -10.85 -13.70
CA VAL A 134 33.82 -10.61 -14.87
C VAL A 134 35.00 -11.55 -14.69
N GLU A 135 35.10 -12.58 -15.55
CA GLU A 135 36.33 -13.37 -15.67
C GLU A 135 37.46 -12.54 -16.24
#